data_55e16eff1e8d14fe886eeab72ee704e1
#
_entry.id   55e16eff1e8d14fe886eeab72ee704e1
#
_cell.length_a   1.000
_cell.length_b   1.000
_cell.length_c   1.000
_cell.angle_alpha   90.00
_cell.angle_beta   90.00
_cell.angle_gamma   90.00
#
_symmetry.space_group_name_H-M   'P 1'
#
loop_
_entity.id
_entity.type
_entity.pdbx_description
1 polymer ?
#
loop_
_entity_poly.entity_id
_entity_poly.type
_entity_poly.pdbx_seq_one_letter_code
_entity_poly.pdbx_strand_id
1 'polypeptide(L)'
;MKFQAFGAIVKKSMASALVFGGLICSFASMPADAAEIDLRVSGLVSTHKYHVALERSFYKTLSEKTGHKFNVNYNPLDVVGVSMKDTLRLARKGTFDIVEATVGKAAGDDPFLEGFDLIGVSPSLVELKKAINAYRDVFSKRVEKKFNIKVMTLWPYGPQVFYCKPKITGLKDFKGLKIRTYTPSMSALVQTVGGTPVALSFKEVYPGLQRGIVDCAITSPTSGNTGNWPEVTTHYFPLGISWSVNGHFMNMDAWNKLSAGQQKKLAAAFKEVEEKFWDLARNNTGDADSCNSGGPCKHFKKFNMTLVKPSAADKALLAKASSPAVLPTWAKSCKNVEPNCVQTWNDTVGKARGFEIK
;
A
#
# COMPACT_ATOMS: atom_id res chain seq x y z
N MET A 1 -42.68 50.59 -52.81
CA MET A 1 -42.70 52.04 -53.13
C MET A 1 -41.29 52.58 -52.96
N LYS A 2 -40.76 53.03 -54.14
CA LYS A 2 -39.77 54.12 -54.37
C LYS A 2 -38.45 54.09 -53.63
N PHE A 3 -37.29 53.73 -54.29
CA PHE A 3 -36.44 54.65 -55.11
C PHE A 3 -35.85 55.80 -54.30
N GLN A 4 -34.53 56.02 -54.18
CA GLN A 4 -33.52 56.44 -55.19
C GLN A 4 -32.14 56.43 -54.54
N ALA A 5 -31.16 55.98 -55.08
CA ALA A 5 -29.92 56.23 -55.74
C ALA A 5 -29.47 57.71 -55.88
N PHE A 6 -28.18 57.89 -55.77
CA PHE A 6 -27.20 58.88 -56.29
C PHE A 6 -26.13 59.13 -55.25
N GLY A 7 -24.87 59.22 -55.49
CA GLY A 7 -24.03 59.30 -56.67
C GLY A 7 -22.58 59.45 -56.21
N ALA A 8 -21.69 58.98 -57.07
CA ALA A 8 -20.25 59.01 -56.90
C ALA A 8 -19.61 60.42 -56.92
N ILE A 9 -18.59 60.68 -56.14
CA ILE A 9 -17.56 61.66 -56.47
C ILE A 9 -16.18 61.08 -56.09
N VAL A 10 -15.35 60.94 -57.12
CA VAL A 10 -13.89 60.62 -57.04
C VAL A 10 -13.14 61.91 -56.74
N LYS A 11 -12.23 61.88 -55.78
CA LYS A 11 -11.05 62.74 -55.79
C LYS A 11 -9.81 61.98 -55.21
N LYS A 12 -8.79 61.96 -56.06
CA LYS A 12 -7.43 61.62 -55.82
C LYS A 12 -6.80 62.50 -54.74
N SER A 13 -6.00 61.95 -53.80
CA SER A 13 -4.62 62.44 -53.57
C SER A 13 -3.94 61.83 -52.40
N MET A 14 -2.70 61.54 -52.62
CA MET A 14 -1.50 61.56 -51.76
C MET A 14 -1.23 60.38 -50.81
N ALA A 15 -0.25 59.62 -51.23
CA ALA A 15 0.53 58.70 -50.44
C ALA A 15 1.19 59.40 -49.25
N SER A 16 0.98 58.86 -48.04
CA SER A 16 1.88 59.08 -46.91
C SER A 16 2.19 57.71 -46.34
N ALA A 17 3.44 57.31 -46.53
CA ALA A 17 4.00 56.11 -45.94
C ALA A 17 4.12 56.27 -44.43
N LEU A 18 3.25 55.66 -43.65
CA LEU A 18 3.38 55.45 -42.21
C LEU A 18 4.06 54.13 -41.97
N VAL A 19 5.32 54.17 -41.56
CA VAL A 19 6.07 53.05 -41.03
C VAL A 19 5.43 52.65 -39.73
N PHE A 20 4.56 51.62 -39.73
CA PHE A 20 4.12 50.94 -38.52
C PHE A 20 5.24 50.04 -38.06
N GLY A 21 6.02 50.53 -37.06
CA GLY A 21 6.92 49.71 -36.26
C GLY A 21 6.10 48.67 -35.53
N GLY A 22 6.07 47.44 -36.06
CA GLY A 22 5.46 46.31 -35.37
C GLY A 22 6.21 46.01 -34.07
N LEU A 23 5.62 46.47 -32.96
CA LEU A 23 5.95 45.95 -31.64
C LEU A 23 5.53 44.49 -31.61
N ILE A 24 6.45 43.56 -31.91
CA ILE A 24 6.25 42.12 -31.65
C ILE A 24 6.25 42.01 -30.10
N CYS A 25 5.06 42.07 -29.51
CA CYS A 25 4.86 41.56 -28.16
C CYS A 25 5.15 40.08 -28.19
N SER A 26 6.37 39.73 -27.87
CA SER A 26 6.72 38.36 -27.48
C SER A 26 5.89 38.03 -26.24
N PHE A 27 4.75 37.40 -26.44
CA PHE A 27 4.09 36.67 -25.35
C PHE A 27 5.08 35.56 -24.96
N ALA A 28 5.94 35.88 -23.97
CA ALA A 28 6.63 34.84 -23.24
C ALA A 28 5.54 33.93 -22.70
N SER A 29 5.35 32.78 -23.33
CA SER A 29 4.57 31.69 -22.78
C SER A 29 5.15 31.40 -21.39
N MET A 30 4.47 31.84 -20.33
CA MET A 30 4.80 31.40 -18.98
C MET A 30 4.86 29.86 -19.03
N PRO A 31 5.93 29.26 -18.52
CA PRO A 31 6.00 27.80 -18.47
C PRO A 31 4.76 27.30 -17.74
N ALA A 32 4.08 26.32 -18.31
CA ALA A 32 2.88 25.66 -17.73
C ALA A 32 3.17 25.00 -16.36
N ASP A 33 4.39 25.08 -15.88
CA ASP A 33 4.89 24.57 -14.60
C ASP A 33 4.62 25.46 -13.38
N ALA A 34 4.00 26.63 -13.54
CA ALA A 34 3.77 27.57 -12.44
C ALA A 34 2.46 27.35 -11.69
N ALA A 35 1.55 26.52 -12.20
CA ALA A 35 0.27 26.23 -11.53
C ALA A 35 0.48 25.32 -10.32
N GLU A 36 -0.16 25.66 -9.20
CA GLU A 36 -0.17 24.83 -8.00
C GLU A 36 -0.99 23.55 -8.23
N ILE A 37 -0.47 22.42 -7.78
CA ILE A 37 -1.08 21.10 -7.95
C ILE A 37 -1.71 20.69 -6.62
N ASP A 38 -3.02 20.65 -6.56
CA ASP A 38 -3.75 20.18 -5.38
C ASP A 38 -3.77 18.65 -5.35
N LEU A 39 -3.40 18.06 -4.21
CA LEU A 39 -3.45 16.62 -3.96
C LEU A 39 -4.22 16.32 -2.67
N ARG A 40 -5.28 15.55 -2.79
CA ARG A 40 -6.03 14.97 -1.67
C ARG A 40 -5.43 13.59 -1.37
N VAL A 41 -4.84 13.44 -0.20
CA VAL A 41 -4.10 12.23 0.17
C VAL A 41 -4.72 11.58 1.41
N SER A 42 -5.06 10.29 1.29
CA SER A 42 -5.39 9.43 2.43
C SER A 42 -4.19 8.54 2.75
N GLY A 43 -3.54 8.82 3.87
CA GLY A 43 -2.41 8.03 4.35
C GLY A 43 -2.82 6.84 5.20
N LEU A 44 -1.84 6.23 5.87
CA LEU A 44 -2.04 5.08 6.75
C LEU A 44 -2.82 5.45 8.02
N VAL A 45 -3.28 4.46 8.80
CA VAL A 45 -3.98 4.71 10.08
C VAL A 45 -3.09 5.47 11.07
N SER A 46 -3.67 6.42 11.81
CA SER A 46 -2.96 7.34 12.70
C SER A 46 -2.14 6.64 13.79
N THR A 47 -2.54 5.45 14.22
CA THR A 47 -1.81 4.63 15.21
C THR A 47 -0.47 4.10 14.69
N HIS A 48 -0.25 4.06 13.39
CA HIS A 48 1.00 3.65 12.76
C HIS A 48 2.01 4.82 12.71
N LYS A 49 2.35 5.35 13.88
CA LYS A 49 3.04 6.62 14.12
C LYS A 49 4.27 6.86 13.25
N TYR A 50 5.14 5.85 13.08
CA TYR A 50 6.41 6.00 12.35
C TYR A 50 6.17 6.11 10.84
N HIS A 51 5.22 5.35 10.30
CA HIS A 51 4.86 5.41 8.88
C HIS A 51 4.15 6.74 8.58
N VAL A 52 3.19 7.13 9.40
CA VAL A 52 2.49 8.43 9.27
C VAL A 52 3.46 9.61 9.37
N ALA A 53 4.46 9.54 10.27
CA ALA A 53 5.48 10.57 10.37
C ALA A 53 6.34 10.68 9.09
N LEU A 54 6.71 9.53 8.50
CA LEU A 54 7.45 9.48 7.25
C LEU A 54 6.63 10.04 6.07
N GLU A 55 5.33 9.66 5.96
CA GLU A 55 4.42 10.21 4.96
C GLU A 55 4.27 11.74 5.09
N ARG A 56 4.01 12.22 6.31
CA ARG A 56 3.89 13.68 6.56
C ARG A 56 5.15 14.43 6.17
N SER A 57 6.32 13.89 6.54
CA SER A 57 7.63 14.47 6.16
C SER A 57 7.82 14.50 4.65
N PHE A 58 7.46 13.40 3.98
CA PHE A 58 7.54 13.29 2.52
C PHE A 58 6.67 14.34 1.83
N TYR A 59 5.38 14.40 2.18
CA TYR A 59 4.44 15.34 1.54
C TYR A 59 4.77 16.80 1.86
N LYS A 60 5.27 17.10 3.08
CA LYS A 60 5.72 18.45 3.44
C LYS A 60 6.88 18.94 2.56
N THR A 61 7.78 18.03 2.15
CA THR A 61 8.96 18.38 1.34
C THR A 61 8.76 18.11 -0.16
N LEU A 62 7.56 17.71 -0.59
CA LEU A 62 7.31 17.29 -1.97
C LEU A 62 7.57 18.41 -2.98
N SER A 63 7.15 19.64 -2.68
CA SER A 63 7.37 20.80 -3.55
C SER A 63 8.86 21.10 -3.73
N GLU A 64 9.63 21.05 -2.65
CA GLU A 64 11.08 21.26 -2.67
C GLU A 64 11.79 20.16 -3.50
N LYS A 65 11.43 18.90 -3.24
CA LYS A 65 12.02 17.73 -3.92
C LYS A 65 11.76 17.70 -5.43
N THR A 66 10.61 18.15 -5.83
CA THR A 66 10.19 18.08 -7.23
C THR A 66 10.48 19.35 -8.03
N GLY A 67 10.63 20.49 -7.35
CA GLY A 67 10.72 21.81 -7.97
C GLY A 67 9.37 22.31 -8.51
N HIS A 68 8.25 21.66 -8.14
CA HIS A 68 6.89 22.03 -8.52
C HIS A 68 6.06 22.35 -7.27
N LYS A 69 5.10 23.27 -7.37
CA LYS A 69 4.23 23.62 -6.25
C LYS A 69 3.14 22.56 -6.07
N PHE A 70 3.19 21.84 -4.96
CA PHE A 70 2.16 20.90 -4.53
C PHE A 70 1.48 21.43 -3.27
N ASN A 71 0.16 21.55 -3.31
CA ASN A 71 -0.68 21.77 -2.15
C ASN A 71 -1.26 20.42 -1.71
N VAL A 72 -0.73 19.84 -0.64
CA VAL A 72 -1.08 18.49 -0.22
C VAL A 72 -1.98 18.51 1.01
N ASN A 73 -3.23 18.09 0.84
CA ASN A 73 -4.16 17.83 1.94
C ASN A 73 -4.03 16.36 2.35
N TYR A 74 -3.10 16.10 3.31
CA TYR A 74 -2.81 14.76 3.83
C TYR A 74 -3.57 14.49 5.13
N ASN A 75 -4.33 13.39 5.15
CA ASN A 75 -4.98 12.90 6.36
C ASN A 75 -4.80 11.38 6.50
N PRO A 76 -4.53 10.85 7.72
CA PRO A 76 -4.65 9.43 8.00
C PRO A 76 -6.06 8.93 7.70
N LEU A 77 -6.18 7.71 7.18
CA LEU A 77 -7.46 7.17 6.69
C LEU A 77 -8.55 7.05 7.77
N ASP A 78 -8.18 6.78 9.01
CA ASP A 78 -9.10 6.68 10.14
C ASP A 78 -9.64 8.05 10.58
N VAL A 79 -8.90 9.12 10.37
CA VAL A 79 -9.33 10.51 10.64
C VAL A 79 -10.43 10.93 9.65
N VAL A 80 -10.35 10.49 8.42
CA VAL A 80 -11.36 10.75 7.38
C VAL A 80 -12.43 9.65 7.28
N GLY A 81 -12.47 8.72 8.25
CA GLY A 81 -13.49 7.68 8.33
C GLY A 81 -13.39 6.57 7.26
N VAL A 82 -12.25 6.44 6.60
CA VAL A 82 -12.03 5.45 5.54
C VAL A 82 -11.64 4.09 6.13
N SER A 83 -12.23 3.03 5.58
CA SER A 83 -11.81 1.65 5.89
C SER A 83 -10.63 1.24 5.01
N MET A 84 -9.63 0.56 5.60
CA MET A 84 -8.44 0.09 4.86
C MET A 84 -8.78 -0.82 3.67
N LYS A 85 -9.92 -1.51 3.67
CA LYS A 85 -10.36 -2.36 2.54
C LYS A 85 -10.92 -1.54 1.37
N ASP A 86 -11.31 -0.29 1.61
CA ASP A 86 -11.99 0.55 0.61
C ASP A 86 -11.02 1.56 -0.05
N THR A 87 -9.77 1.63 0.39
CA THR A 87 -8.79 2.63 -0.08
C THR A 87 -8.62 2.64 -1.59
N LEU A 88 -8.39 1.46 -2.22
CA LEU A 88 -8.23 1.38 -3.68
C LEU A 88 -9.51 1.75 -4.44
N ARG A 89 -10.69 1.45 -3.89
CA ARG A 89 -11.97 1.86 -4.50
C ARG A 89 -12.16 3.38 -4.49
N LEU A 90 -11.73 4.02 -3.40
CA LEU A 90 -11.81 5.48 -3.25
C LEU A 90 -10.81 6.20 -4.16
N ALA A 91 -9.60 5.65 -4.31
CA ALA A 91 -8.64 6.12 -5.30
C ALA A 91 -9.20 5.99 -6.71
N ARG A 92 -9.78 4.82 -7.07
CA ARG A 92 -10.43 4.60 -8.37
C ARG A 92 -11.50 5.64 -8.68
N LYS A 93 -12.30 6.02 -7.69
CA LYS A 93 -13.38 7.01 -7.85
C LYS A 93 -12.86 8.46 -7.87
N GLY A 94 -11.56 8.69 -7.67
CA GLY A 94 -11.00 10.03 -7.56
C GLY A 94 -11.45 10.79 -6.29
N THR A 95 -11.93 10.08 -5.25
CA THR A 95 -12.24 10.70 -3.95
C THR A 95 -10.95 11.22 -3.31
N PHE A 96 -9.87 10.46 -3.45
CA PHE A 96 -8.50 10.86 -3.16
C PHE A 96 -7.67 10.74 -4.42
N ASP A 97 -6.73 11.67 -4.58
CA ASP A 97 -5.79 11.67 -5.70
C ASP A 97 -4.66 10.66 -5.44
N ILE A 98 -4.27 10.49 -4.17
CA ILE A 98 -3.32 9.46 -3.72
C ILE A 98 -3.87 8.80 -2.46
N VAL A 99 -3.73 7.47 -2.40
CA VAL A 99 -3.99 6.71 -1.18
C VAL A 99 -2.78 5.86 -0.82
N GLU A 100 -2.56 5.66 0.47
CA GLU A 100 -1.79 4.52 0.97
C GLU A 100 -2.73 3.34 1.16
N ALA A 101 -2.30 2.15 0.76
CA ALA A 101 -3.09 0.94 0.95
C ALA A 101 -2.24 -0.28 1.33
N THR A 102 -2.74 -1.06 2.28
CA THR A 102 -2.27 -2.43 2.51
C THR A 102 -2.90 -3.32 1.43
N VAL A 103 -2.09 -3.76 0.48
CA VAL A 103 -2.57 -4.38 -0.76
C VAL A 103 -3.41 -5.64 -0.53
N GLY A 104 -2.97 -6.51 0.37
CA GLY A 104 -3.68 -7.75 0.70
C GLY A 104 -5.09 -7.55 1.27
N LYS A 105 -5.42 -6.35 1.80
CA LYS A 105 -6.78 -6.06 2.29
C LYS A 105 -7.79 -5.86 1.17
N ALA A 106 -7.33 -5.53 -0.04
CA ALA A 106 -8.15 -5.43 -1.23
C ALA A 106 -8.25 -6.76 -2.01
N ALA A 107 -7.65 -7.85 -1.49
CA ALA A 107 -7.69 -9.18 -2.13
C ALA A 107 -9.12 -9.76 -2.24
N GLY A 108 -10.05 -9.28 -1.42
CA GLY A 108 -11.49 -9.60 -1.58
C GLY A 108 -12.09 -9.08 -2.88
N ASP A 109 -11.59 -7.97 -3.41
CA ASP A 109 -12.03 -7.38 -4.69
C ASP A 109 -11.25 -7.97 -5.88
N ASP A 110 -10.00 -8.32 -5.65
CA ASP A 110 -9.13 -8.94 -6.63
C ASP A 110 -8.04 -9.78 -5.95
N PRO A 111 -8.19 -11.11 -5.90
CA PRO A 111 -7.18 -12.00 -5.32
C PRO A 111 -5.78 -11.85 -5.94
N PHE A 112 -5.67 -11.39 -7.20
CA PHE A 112 -4.41 -11.11 -7.85
C PHE A 112 -3.52 -10.14 -7.05
N LEU A 113 -4.14 -9.22 -6.30
CA LEU A 113 -3.42 -8.22 -5.51
C LEU A 113 -2.57 -8.83 -4.38
N GLU A 114 -2.92 -10.02 -3.88
CA GLU A 114 -2.18 -10.69 -2.80
C GLU A 114 -0.95 -11.48 -3.32
N GLY A 115 -0.81 -11.64 -4.65
CA GLY A 115 0.11 -12.59 -5.28
C GLY A 115 1.58 -12.48 -4.88
N PHE A 116 2.10 -11.33 -4.47
CA PHE A 116 3.52 -11.19 -4.09
C PHE A 116 3.80 -11.45 -2.59
N ASP A 117 2.78 -11.53 -1.73
CA ASP A 117 2.95 -11.72 -0.29
C ASP A 117 2.07 -12.85 0.29
N LEU A 118 1.87 -13.90 -0.50
CA LEU A 118 1.16 -15.09 -0.05
C LEU A 118 1.89 -15.73 1.14
N ILE A 119 1.10 -16.18 2.12
CA ILE A 119 1.63 -16.71 3.37
C ILE A 119 2.64 -17.83 3.14
N GLY A 120 3.84 -17.68 3.73
CA GLY A 120 4.94 -18.64 3.68
C GLY A 120 5.77 -18.61 2.40
N VAL A 121 5.43 -17.77 1.41
CA VAL A 121 6.20 -17.68 0.14
C VAL A 121 7.46 -16.84 0.31
N SER A 122 7.40 -15.76 1.08
CA SER A 122 8.52 -14.82 1.27
C SER A 122 8.77 -14.52 2.76
N PRO A 123 9.39 -15.44 3.52
CA PRO A 123 9.59 -15.28 4.98
C PRO A 123 10.63 -14.22 5.36
N SER A 124 11.48 -13.77 4.45
CA SER A 124 12.49 -12.72 4.69
C SER A 124 12.31 -11.51 3.78
N LEU A 125 12.86 -10.34 4.18
CA LEU A 125 12.85 -9.11 3.36
C LEU A 125 13.54 -9.30 2.00
N VAL A 126 14.62 -10.10 1.96
CA VAL A 126 15.35 -10.37 0.71
C VAL A 126 14.45 -11.15 -0.27
N GLU A 127 13.73 -12.13 0.23
CA GLU A 127 12.82 -12.95 -0.54
C GLU A 127 11.59 -12.14 -1.00
N LEU A 128 11.05 -11.31 -0.12
CA LEU A 128 9.97 -10.41 -0.48
C LEU A 128 10.39 -9.42 -1.57
N LYS A 129 11.60 -8.84 -1.48
CA LYS A 129 12.11 -7.93 -2.52
C LYS A 129 12.18 -8.61 -3.89
N LYS A 130 12.60 -9.90 -3.93
CA LYS A 130 12.58 -10.71 -5.16
C LYS A 130 11.16 -10.90 -5.69
N ALA A 131 10.21 -11.24 -4.82
CA ALA A 131 8.80 -11.44 -5.19
C ALA A 131 8.18 -10.13 -5.72
N ILE A 132 8.35 -9.00 -5.02
CA ILE A 132 7.85 -7.70 -5.45
C ILE A 132 8.46 -7.30 -6.80
N ASN A 133 9.77 -7.42 -6.98
CA ASN A 133 10.43 -7.05 -8.23
C ASN A 133 9.92 -7.91 -9.41
N ALA A 134 9.73 -9.21 -9.20
CA ALA A 134 9.22 -10.11 -10.23
C ALA A 134 7.75 -9.84 -10.61
N TYR A 135 6.94 -9.40 -9.66
CA TYR A 135 5.49 -9.23 -9.86
C TYR A 135 5.07 -7.78 -10.14
N ARG A 136 5.94 -6.79 -9.90
CA ARG A 136 5.63 -5.35 -9.96
C ARG A 136 4.99 -4.93 -11.29
N ASP A 137 5.52 -5.37 -12.41
CA ASP A 137 5.05 -4.94 -13.73
C ASP A 137 3.65 -5.49 -14.04
N VAL A 138 3.43 -6.79 -13.79
CA VAL A 138 2.12 -7.41 -14.03
C VAL A 138 1.08 -6.89 -13.05
N PHE A 139 1.48 -6.65 -11.82
CA PHE A 139 0.66 -6.02 -10.79
C PHE A 139 0.25 -4.60 -11.20
N SER A 140 1.21 -3.77 -11.60
CA SER A 140 0.96 -2.37 -12.01
C SER A 140 0.00 -2.29 -13.19
N LYS A 141 0.22 -3.11 -14.23
CA LYS A 141 -0.69 -3.20 -15.39
C LYS A 141 -2.11 -3.61 -14.98
N ARG A 142 -2.23 -4.55 -14.04
CA ARG A 142 -3.53 -5.01 -13.52
C ARG A 142 -4.27 -3.90 -12.78
N VAL A 143 -3.59 -3.21 -11.85
CA VAL A 143 -4.21 -2.14 -11.03
C VAL A 143 -4.60 -0.96 -11.91
N GLU A 144 -3.77 -0.62 -12.90
CA GLU A 144 -4.09 0.43 -13.87
C GLU A 144 -5.34 0.08 -14.66
N LYS A 145 -5.38 -1.12 -15.25
CA LYS A 145 -6.51 -1.56 -16.08
C LYS A 145 -7.81 -1.71 -15.27
N LYS A 146 -7.76 -2.31 -14.08
CA LYS A 146 -8.95 -2.67 -13.30
C LYS A 146 -9.44 -1.55 -12.40
N PHE A 147 -8.52 -0.78 -11.84
CA PHE A 147 -8.83 0.22 -10.82
C PHE A 147 -8.57 1.66 -11.27
N ASN A 148 -8.06 1.90 -12.49
CA ASN A 148 -7.66 3.25 -12.96
C ASN A 148 -6.68 3.92 -11.98
N ILE A 149 -5.67 3.17 -11.53
CA ILE A 149 -4.73 3.60 -10.48
C ILE A 149 -3.30 3.31 -10.92
N LYS A 150 -2.40 4.28 -10.73
CA LYS A 150 -0.97 4.13 -10.90
C LYS A 150 -0.30 3.69 -9.57
N VAL A 151 0.54 2.68 -9.65
CA VAL A 151 1.39 2.27 -8.53
C VAL A 151 2.57 3.23 -8.41
N MET A 152 2.65 3.94 -7.30
CA MET A 152 3.76 4.87 -7.02
C MET A 152 4.86 4.20 -6.21
N THR A 153 4.50 3.39 -5.21
CA THR A 153 5.44 2.63 -4.37
C THR A 153 4.90 1.26 -4.01
N LEU A 154 5.81 0.32 -3.68
CA LEU A 154 5.50 -0.97 -3.03
C LEU A 154 6.58 -1.26 -1.98
N TRP A 155 6.18 -1.44 -0.74
CA TRP A 155 7.08 -1.60 0.39
C TRP A 155 6.51 -2.53 1.47
N PRO A 156 7.37 -3.22 2.27
CA PRO A 156 6.93 -4.08 3.36
C PRO A 156 6.53 -3.23 4.56
N TYR A 157 5.43 -3.62 5.22
CA TYR A 157 5.10 -3.02 6.52
C TYR A 157 5.95 -3.62 7.65
N GLY A 158 5.98 -4.92 7.76
CA GLY A 158 6.71 -5.71 8.74
C GLY A 158 6.24 -7.16 8.74
N PRO A 159 7.04 -8.08 9.32
CA PRO A 159 6.67 -9.49 9.36
C PRO A 159 5.36 -9.66 10.13
N GLN A 160 4.47 -10.50 9.64
CA GLN A 160 3.21 -10.80 10.29
C GLN A 160 3.44 -11.93 11.29
N VAL A 161 3.15 -11.66 12.55
CA VAL A 161 3.42 -12.50 13.70
C VAL A 161 2.18 -12.66 14.57
N PHE A 162 2.23 -13.48 15.61
CA PHE A 162 1.07 -13.80 16.42
C PHE A 162 1.14 -13.21 17.84
N TYR A 163 0.04 -12.64 18.27
CA TYR A 163 -0.24 -12.19 19.64
C TYR A 163 -1.38 -13.04 20.18
N CYS A 164 -1.14 -13.79 21.24
CA CYS A 164 -2.11 -14.75 21.81
C CYS A 164 -2.41 -14.46 23.27
N LYS A 165 -3.68 -14.58 23.65
CA LYS A 165 -4.14 -14.51 25.04
C LYS A 165 -3.91 -15.84 25.77
N PRO A 166 -4.27 -17.02 25.20
CA PRO A 166 -3.96 -18.30 25.83
C PRO A 166 -2.47 -18.63 25.71
N LYS A 167 -2.03 -19.53 26.59
CA LYS A 167 -0.68 -20.11 26.53
C LYS A 167 -0.53 -20.92 25.24
N ILE A 168 0.52 -20.63 24.49
CA ILE A 168 0.94 -21.37 23.30
C ILE A 168 2.42 -21.67 23.38
N THR A 169 2.87 -22.70 22.70
CA THR A 169 4.29 -23.10 22.58
C THR A 169 4.72 -23.19 21.11
N GLY A 170 3.79 -23.06 20.16
CA GLY A 170 4.02 -23.10 18.71
C GLY A 170 2.72 -23.24 17.93
N LEU A 171 2.83 -23.39 16.61
CA LEU A 171 1.67 -23.51 15.70
C LEU A 171 0.73 -24.67 16.01
N LYS A 172 1.22 -25.76 16.58
CA LYS A 172 0.41 -26.93 16.96
C LYS A 172 -0.70 -26.60 17.95
N ASP A 173 -0.49 -25.57 18.77
CA ASP A 173 -1.43 -25.15 19.81
C ASP A 173 -2.57 -24.26 19.26
N PHE A 174 -2.56 -23.96 17.97
CA PHE A 174 -3.59 -23.14 17.33
C PHE A 174 -4.90 -23.90 17.07
N LYS A 175 -4.88 -25.23 17.19
CA LYS A 175 -6.08 -26.07 17.03
C LYS A 175 -7.19 -25.61 18.00
N GLY A 176 -8.35 -25.27 17.42
CA GLY A 176 -9.52 -24.81 18.17
C GLY A 176 -9.50 -23.33 18.56
N LEU A 177 -8.40 -22.60 18.38
CA LEU A 177 -8.33 -21.17 18.70
C LEU A 177 -8.97 -20.31 17.61
N LYS A 178 -9.66 -19.27 18.02
CA LYS A 178 -10.17 -18.20 17.14
C LYS A 178 -9.06 -17.20 16.89
N ILE A 179 -8.62 -17.07 15.64
CA ILE A 179 -7.46 -16.26 15.28
C ILE A 179 -7.86 -15.16 14.30
N ARG A 180 -7.61 -13.91 14.67
CA ARG A 180 -7.89 -12.79 13.78
C ARG A 180 -6.95 -12.81 12.57
N THR A 181 -7.56 -12.75 11.40
CA THR A 181 -6.91 -12.60 10.10
C THR A 181 -7.41 -11.34 9.39
N TYR A 182 -6.75 -10.94 8.29
CA TYR A 182 -7.20 -9.82 7.46
C TYR A 182 -6.95 -10.05 5.96
N THR A 183 -6.38 -11.21 5.59
CA THR A 183 -6.26 -11.65 4.20
C THR A 183 -6.79 -13.07 4.03
N PRO A 184 -7.23 -13.46 2.82
CA PRO A 184 -7.65 -14.82 2.52
C PRO A 184 -6.55 -15.86 2.75
N SER A 185 -5.29 -15.55 2.39
CA SER A 185 -4.16 -16.47 2.59
C SER A 185 -3.85 -16.70 4.07
N MET A 186 -3.97 -15.68 4.94
CA MET A 186 -3.87 -15.87 6.39
C MET A 186 -4.97 -16.79 6.91
N SER A 187 -6.19 -16.64 6.40
CA SER A 187 -7.31 -17.49 6.80
C SER A 187 -7.08 -18.94 6.38
N ALA A 188 -6.52 -19.19 5.20
CA ALA A 188 -6.14 -20.52 4.74
C ALA A 188 -5.08 -21.16 5.63
N LEU A 189 -4.04 -20.41 6.04
CA LEU A 189 -3.04 -20.90 6.99
C LEU A 189 -3.68 -21.28 8.33
N VAL A 190 -4.49 -20.39 8.90
CA VAL A 190 -5.14 -20.62 10.22
C VAL A 190 -6.00 -21.88 10.18
N GLN A 191 -6.77 -22.09 9.13
CA GLN A 191 -7.56 -23.31 8.94
C GLN A 191 -6.68 -24.57 8.84
N THR A 192 -5.57 -24.47 8.12
CA THR A 192 -4.64 -25.61 7.93
C THR A 192 -4.02 -26.07 9.25
N VAL A 193 -3.75 -25.15 10.18
CA VAL A 193 -3.24 -25.49 11.52
C VAL A 193 -4.34 -25.78 12.54
N GLY A 194 -5.59 -25.91 12.08
CA GLY A 194 -6.75 -26.32 12.88
C GLY A 194 -7.39 -25.18 13.68
N GLY A 195 -7.00 -23.93 13.45
CA GLY A 195 -7.64 -22.75 14.04
C GLY A 195 -8.87 -22.28 13.26
N THR A 196 -9.63 -21.37 13.86
CA THR A 196 -10.80 -20.73 13.24
C THR A 196 -10.43 -19.28 12.88
N PRO A 197 -10.35 -18.92 11.59
CA PRO A 197 -10.07 -17.56 11.19
C PRO A 197 -11.26 -16.64 11.44
N VAL A 198 -11.00 -15.45 11.99
CA VAL A 198 -12.01 -14.40 12.25
C VAL A 198 -11.54 -13.10 11.58
N ALA A 199 -12.31 -12.59 10.63
CA ALA A 199 -12.00 -11.35 9.95
C ALA A 199 -12.42 -10.14 10.80
N LEU A 200 -11.44 -9.37 11.30
CA LEU A 200 -11.67 -8.12 12.02
C LEU A 200 -10.80 -7.01 11.44
N SER A 201 -11.34 -5.79 11.37
CA SER A 201 -10.56 -4.60 11.05
C SER A 201 -9.52 -4.33 12.16
N PHE A 202 -8.45 -3.59 11.86
CA PHE A 202 -7.37 -3.37 12.83
C PHE A 202 -7.87 -2.73 14.14
N LYS A 203 -8.78 -1.76 14.05
CA LYS A 203 -9.35 -1.06 15.21
C LYS A 203 -10.25 -1.94 16.11
N GLU A 204 -10.78 -3.04 15.56
CA GLU A 204 -11.64 -3.98 16.30
C GLU A 204 -10.84 -5.05 17.04
N VAL A 205 -9.53 -5.18 16.76
CA VAL A 205 -8.74 -6.30 17.32
C VAL A 205 -8.48 -6.14 18.80
N TYR A 206 -8.07 -4.95 19.27
CA TYR A 206 -7.84 -4.73 20.71
C TYR A 206 -9.09 -5.09 21.54
N PRO A 207 -10.29 -4.51 21.28
CA PRO A 207 -11.49 -4.90 22.00
C PRO A 207 -11.89 -6.35 21.74
N GLY A 208 -11.61 -6.92 20.57
CA GLY A 208 -11.87 -8.33 20.25
C GLY A 208 -11.05 -9.30 21.09
N LEU A 209 -9.74 -9.04 21.27
CA LEU A 209 -8.85 -9.78 22.16
C LEU A 209 -9.26 -9.61 23.62
N GLN A 210 -9.54 -8.39 24.05
CA GLN A 210 -9.95 -8.09 25.41
C GLN A 210 -11.21 -8.89 25.83
N ARG A 211 -12.22 -8.90 24.95
CA ARG A 211 -13.52 -9.56 25.20
C ARG A 211 -13.52 -11.06 24.86
N GLY A 212 -12.44 -11.63 24.32
CA GLY A 212 -12.37 -13.05 23.93
C GLY A 212 -13.17 -13.40 22.66
N ILE A 213 -13.48 -12.40 21.81
CA ILE A 213 -14.04 -12.64 20.49
C ILE A 213 -13.03 -13.43 19.65
N VAL A 214 -11.73 -13.10 19.80
CA VAL A 214 -10.61 -13.84 19.27
C VAL A 214 -9.60 -14.16 20.37
N ASP A 215 -8.94 -15.31 20.26
CA ASP A 215 -7.94 -15.80 21.19
C ASP A 215 -6.53 -15.30 20.83
N CYS A 216 -6.27 -15.20 19.53
CA CYS A 216 -5.03 -14.69 18.96
C CYS A 216 -5.31 -13.70 17.82
N ALA A 217 -4.30 -12.92 17.48
CA ALA A 217 -4.39 -12.04 16.33
C ALA A 217 -3.05 -11.94 15.59
N ILE A 218 -3.12 -11.77 14.27
CA ILE A 218 -1.97 -11.64 13.38
C ILE A 218 -1.79 -10.16 13.02
N THR A 219 -0.58 -9.63 13.26
CA THR A 219 -0.11 -8.32 12.77
C THR A 219 1.41 -8.23 12.86
N SER A 220 2.01 -7.10 12.43
CA SER A 220 3.44 -6.89 12.62
C SER A 220 3.81 -6.56 14.07
N PRO A 221 5.08 -6.79 14.48
CA PRO A 221 5.59 -6.38 15.80
C PRO A 221 5.31 -4.91 16.11
N THR A 222 5.54 -4.05 15.13
CA THR A 222 5.34 -2.60 15.24
C THR A 222 3.86 -2.23 15.39
N SER A 223 2.98 -2.81 14.59
CA SER A 223 1.53 -2.55 14.67
C SER A 223 0.91 -3.07 15.95
N GLY A 224 1.28 -4.27 16.38
CA GLY A 224 0.80 -4.84 17.65
C GLY A 224 1.21 -3.99 18.84
N ASN A 225 2.45 -3.50 18.84
CA ASN A 225 2.95 -2.60 19.88
C ASN A 225 2.19 -1.27 19.89
N THR A 226 2.13 -0.56 18.75
CA THR A 226 1.46 0.75 18.66
C THR A 226 -0.07 0.66 18.80
N GLY A 227 -0.66 -0.51 18.53
CA GLY A 227 -2.06 -0.83 18.78
C GLY A 227 -2.36 -1.31 20.20
N ASN A 228 -1.35 -1.34 21.08
CA ASN A 228 -1.44 -1.80 22.47
C ASN A 228 -1.92 -3.25 22.65
N TRP A 229 -1.75 -4.13 21.65
CA TRP A 229 -2.20 -5.52 21.74
C TRP A 229 -1.54 -6.30 22.89
N PRO A 230 -0.27 -6.02 23.27
CA PRO A 230 0.35 -6.64 24.45
C PRO A 230 -0.38 -6.39 25.78
N GLU A 231 -1.23 -5.36 25.89
CA GLU A 231 -2.02 -5.12 27.10
C GLU A 231 -3.14 -6.17 27.33
N VAL A 232 -3.57 -6.81 26.25
CA VAL A 232 -4.72 -7.74 26.23
C VAL A 232 -4.33 -9.15 25.76
N THR A 233 -3.03 -9.40 25.59
CA THR A 233 -2.44 -10.70 25.22
C THR A 233 -1.25 -11.02 26.13
N THR A 234 -0.85 -12.27 26.22
CA THR A 234 0.19 -12.73 27.13
C THR A 234 1.39 -13.36 26.44
N HIS A 235 1.17 -13.95 25.25
CA HIS A 235 2.17 -14.69 24.49
C HIS A 235 2.44 -14.03 23.15
N TYR A 236 3.72 -13.83 22.88
CA TYR A 236 4.21 -13.24 21.63
C TYR A 236 4.99 -14.31 20.85
N PHE A 237 4.52 -14.62 19.63
CA PHE A 237 5.11 -15.66 18.79
C PHE A 237 5.59 -15.04 17.47
N PRO A 238 6.88 -14.66 17.36
CA PRO A 238 7.46 -13.97 16.22
C PRO A 238 7.81 -14.92 15.05
N LEU A 239 6.92 -15.84 14.72
CA LEU A 239 7.00 -16.61 13.49
C LEU A 239 6.50 -15.73 12.36
N GLY A 240 7.41 -15.15 11.57
CA GLY A 240 7.06 -14.34 10.40
C GLY A 240 6.42 -15.19 9.30
N ILE A 241 5.15 -14.93 8.99
CA ILE A 241 4.40 -15.69 7.98
C ILE A 241 4.28 -14.98 6.65
N SER A 242 4.41 -13.65 6.61
CA SER A 242 4.42 -12.74 5.45
C SER A 242 4.93 -11.37 5.90
N TRP A 243 4.92 -10.36 5.04
CA TRP A 243 5.44 -9.02 5.38
C TRP A 243 4.40 -7.90 5.30
N SER A 244 3.20 -8.16 4.80
CA SER A 244 2.16 -7.15 4.56
C SER A 244 2.65 -6.04 3.62
N VAL A 245 2.52 -6.27 2.33
CA VAL A 245 2.93 -5.27 1.33
C VAL A 245 1.95 -4.11 1.30
N ASN A 246 2.49 -2.93 1.43
CA ASN A 246 1.80 -1.66 1.33
C ASN A 246 2.32 -0.88 0.12
N GLY A 247 1.59 0.16 -0.28
CA GLY A 247 2.03 1.03 -1.35
C GLY A 247 1.24 2.32 -1.41
N HIS A 248 1.80 3.29 -2.14
CA HIS A 248 1.07 4.49 -2.53
C HIS A 248 0.50 4.31 -3.93
N PHE A 249 -0.74 4.69 -4.09
CA PHE A 249 -1.52 4.50 -5.30
C PHE A 249 -2.17 5.81 -5.71
N MET A 250 -1.89 6.27 -6.93
CA MET A 250 -2.40 7.52 -7.46
C MET A 250 -3.51 7.26 -8.49
N ASN A 251 -4.61 7.99 -8.41
CA ASN A 251 -5.66 7.96 -9.42
C ASN A 251 -5.08 8.35 -10.79
N MET A 252 -5.39 7.59 -11.85
CA MET A 252 -4.84 7.83 -13.18
C MET A 252 -5.31 9.15 -13.81
N ASP A 253 -6.53 9.60 -13.50
CA ASP A 253 -7.02 10.88 -14.03
C ASP A 253 -6.26 12.04 -13.37
N ALA A 254 -5.93 11.94 -12.07
CA ALA A 254 -5.06 12.90 -11.39
C ALA A 254 -3.62 12.85 -11.93
N TRP A 255 -3.08 11.66 -12.18
CA TRP A 255 -1.76 11.48 -12.80
C TRP A 255 -1.69 12.10 -14.20
N ASN A 256 -2.71 11.89 -15.04
CA ASN A 256 -2.75 12.35 -16.42
C ASN A 256 -2.92 13.88 -16.56
N LYS A 257 -3.32 14.57 -15.49
CA LYS A 257 -3.34 16.04 -15.45
C LYS A 257 -1.95 16.65 -15.29
N LEU A 258 -0.97 15.86 -14.86
CA LEU A 258 0.41 16.30 -14.66
C LEU A 258 1.14 16.34 -16.01
N SER A 259 1.97 17.35 -16.21
CA SER A 259 2.90 17.38 -17.34
C SER A 259 3.93 16.24 -17.23
N ALA A 260 4.55 15.87 -18.35
CA ALA A 260 5.59 14.83 -18.35
C ALA A 260 6.75 15.14 -17.40
N GLY A 261 7.11 16.42 -17.26
CA GLY A 261 8.12 16.89 -16.30
C GLY A 261 7.69 16.64 -14.85
N GLN A 262 6.47 17.01 -14.50
CA GLN A 262 5.88 16.81 -13.18
C GLN A 262 5.75 15.32 -12.86
N GLN A 263 5.27 14.51 -13.79
CA GLN A 263 5.17 13.05 -13.65
C GLN A 263 6.54 12.42 -13.35
N LYS A 264 7.58 12.80 -14.11
CA LYS A 264 8.95 12.30 -13.92
C LYS A 264 9.49 12.64 -12.53
N LYS A 265 9.33 13.90 -12.10
CA LYS A 265 9.82 14.38 -10.80
C LYS A 265 9.04 13.74 -9.64
N LEU A 266 7.71 13.65 -9.76
CA LEU A 266 6.86 13.01 -8.75
C LEU A 266 7.20 11.52 -8.61
N ALA A 267 7.35 10.79 -9.72
CA ALA A 267 7.75 9.37 -9.70
C ALA A 267 9.12 9.17 -9.04
N ALA A 268 10.09 10.06 -9.30
CA ALA A 268 11.41 10.01 -8.67
C ALA A 268 11.33 10.24 -7.15
N ALA A 269 10.53 11.20 -6.71
CA ALA A 269 10.31 11.47 -5.27
C ALA A 269 9.67 10.27 -4.57
N PHE A 270 8.68 9.62 -5.21
CA PHE A 270 8.06 8.40 -4.67
C PHE A 270 9.04 7.22 -4.62
N LYS A 271 9.91 7.07 -5.60
CA LYS A 271 10.96 6.03 -5.58
C LYS A 271 11.92 6.23 -4.40
N GLU A 272 12.30 7.48 -4.10
CA GLU A 272 13.14 7.80 -2.94
C GLU A 272 12.45 7.45 -1.62
N VAL A 273 11.18 7.81 -1.46
CA VAL A 273 10.45 7.51 -0.21
C VAL A 273 10.14 6.01 -0.09
N GLU A 274 9.98 5.27 -1.18
CA GLU A 274 9.83 3.80 -1.15
C GLU A 274 11.01 3.15 -0.42
N GLU A 275 12.26 3.54 -0.74
CA GLU A 275 13.43 2.98 -0.05
C GLU A 275 13.45 3.35 1.45
N LYS A 276 12.98 4.53 1.83
CA LYS A 276 12.84 4.91 3.24
C LYS A 276 11.83 4.04 3.99
N PHE A 277 10.74 3.61 3.35
CA PHE A 277 9.80 2.66 3.94
C PHE A 277 10.41 1.25 4.07
N TRP A 278 11.23 0.83 3.10
CA TRP A 278 11.99 -0.42 3.21
C TRP A 278 12.97 -0.39 4.40
N ASP A 279 13.66 0.74 4.61
CA ASP A 279 14.55 0.95 5.74
C ASP A 279 13.78 0.98 7.06
N LEU A 280 12.62 1.65 7.09
CA LEU A 280 11.77 1.70 8.27
C LEU A 280 11.34 0.29 8.72
N ALA A 281 10.91 -0.55 7.79
CA ALA A 281 10.55 -1.95 8.09
C ALA A 281 11.75 -2.74 8.62
N ARG A 282 12.92 -2.57 8.01
CA ARG A 282 14.17 -3.24 8.43
C ARG A 282 14.59 -2.83 9.84
N ASN A 283 14.55 -1.54 10.14
CA ASN A 283 15.11 -0.99 11.38
C ASN A 283 14.15 -1.13 12.56
N ASN A 284 12.84 -1.04 12.34
CA ASN A 284 11.86 -1.02 13.42
C ASN A 284 11.42 -2.40 13.90
N THR A 285 11.52 -3.43 13.06
CA THR A 285 11.03 -4.78 13.40
C THR A 285 11.73 -5.32 14.62
N GLY A 286 13.07 -5.32 14.65
CA GLY A 286 13.85 -5.88 15.77
C GLY A 286 13.66 -5.12 17.08
N ASP A 287 13.54 -3.79 17.03
CA ASP A 287 13.26 -2.99 18.24
C ASP A 287 11.85 -3.26 18.77
N ALA A 288 10.85 -3.37 17.89
CA ALA A 288 9.49 -3.71 18.30
C ALA A 288 9.37 -5.12 18.87
N ASP A 289 10.07 -6.12 18.29
CA ASP A 289 10.16 -7.49 18.82
C ASP A 289 10.72 -7.49 20.26
N SER A 290 11.82 -6.77 20.45
CA SER A 290 12.47 -6.64 21.76
C SER A 290 11.58 -5.91 22.76
N CYS A 291 10.95 -4.80 22.36
CA CYS A 291 10.03 -4.05 23.21
C CYS A 291 8.81 -4.86 23.62
N ASN A 292 8.25 -5.70 22.75
CA ASN A 292 7.10 -6.55 23.06
C ASN A 292 7.45 -7.66 24.08
N SER A 293 8.66 -8.21 24.01
CA SER A 293 9.11 -9.36 24.81
C SER A 293 9.97 -9.01 26.04
N GLY A 294 10.01 -7.75 26.45
CA GLY A 294 10.70 -7.31 27.68
C GLY A 294 12.19 -7.02 27.52
N GLY A 295 12.75 -7.15 26.33
CA GLY A 295 14.15 -6.87 26.04
C GLY A 295 14.49 -5.36 25.99
N PRO A 296 15.71 -5.01 25.52
CA PRO A 296 16.08 -3.62 25.26
C PRO A 296 15.11 -2.95 24.29
N CYS A 297 14.70 -1.71 24.60
CA CYS A 297 13.63 -1.01 23.90
C CYS A 297 14.03 0.45 23.68
N LYS A 298 14.05 0.91 22.40
CA LYS A 298 14.51 2.25 22.04
C LYS A 298 13.39 3.20 21.66
N HIS A 299 12.49 2.73 20.80
CA HIS A 299 11.50 3.59 20.13
C HIS A 299 10.05 3.22 20.43
N PHE A 300 9.77 1.96 20.79
CA PHE A 300 8.43 1.46 21.03
C PHE A 300 8.09 1.43 22.53
N LYS A 301 6.84 1.17 22.88
CA LYS A 301 6.42 0.96 24.26
C LYS A 301 6.95 -0.38 24.74
N LYS A 302 7.58 -0.39 25.93
CA LYS A 302 8.06 -1.63 26.54
C LYS A 302 6.89 -2.41 27.14
N PHE A 303 6.82 -3.69 26.79
CA PHE A 303 5.93 -4.68 27.36
C PHE A 303 6.74 -5.87 27.86
N ASN A 304 6.09 -6.85 28.45
CA ASN A 304 6.76 -8.04 29.01
C ASN A 304 5.96 -9.30 28.66
N MET A 305 5.73 -9.53 27.37
CA MET A 305 5.04 -10.72 26.90
C MET A 305 5.93 -11.96 27.00
N THR A 306 5.33 -13.12 27.24
CA THR A 306 6.04 -14.40 27.12
C THR A 306 6.45 -14.65 25.67
N LEU A 307 7.75 -14.64 25.40
CA LEU A 307 8.31 -14.91 24.09
C LEU A 307 8.22 -16.40 23.76
N VAL A 308 7.47 -16.76 22.73
CA VAL A 308 7.42 -18.11 22.16
C VAL A 308 8.41 -18.17 21.00
N LYS A 309 9.55 -18.84 21.20
CA LYS A 309 10.58 -18.93 20.14
C LYS A 309 10.12 -19.88 19.03
N PRO A 310 10.09 -19.44 17.73
CA PRO A 310 9.74 -20.31 16.63
C PRO A 310 10.70 -21.50 16.51
N SER A 311 10.16 -22.71 16.56
CA SER A 311 10.92 -23.96 16.39
C SER A 311 11.16 -24.31 14.93
N ALA A 312 12.07 -25.26 14.66
CA ALA A 312 12.22 -25.83 13.33
C ALA A 312 10.93 -26.52 12.85
N ALA A 313 10.19 -27.15 13.77
CA ALA A 313 8.90 -27.76 13.48
C ALA A 313 7.84 -26.73 13.04
N ASP A 314 7.79 -25.54 13.68
CA ASP A 314 6.88 -24.47 13.29
C ASP A 314 7.19 -23.95 11.89
N LYS A 315 8.48 -23.75 11.59
CA LYS A 315 8.92 -23.33 10.24
C LYS A 315 8.60 -24.37 9.18
N ALA A 316 8.81 -25.66 9.48
CA ALA A 316 8.46 -26.75 8.59
C ALA A 316 6.94 -26.86 8.37
N LEU A 317 6.14 -26.68 9.44
CA LEU A 317 4.69 -26.67 9.34
C LEU A 317 4.18 -25.47 8.53
N LEU A 318 4.74 -24.28 8.70
CA LEU A 318 4.44 -23.11 7.89
C LEU A 318 4.74 -23.38 6.41
N ALA A 319 5.94 -23.87 6.09
CA ALA A 319 6.33 -24.21 4.72
C ALA A 319 5.41 -25.27 4.10
N LYS A 320 5.06 -26.30 4.89
CA LYS A 320 4.12 -27.36 4.47
C LYS A 320 2.70 -26.83 4.28
N ALA A 321 2.24 -25.86 5.06
CA ALA A 321 0.92 -25.26 4.92
C ALA A 321 0.83 -24.33 3.68
N SER A 322 1.92 -23.68 3.30
CA SER A 322 1.94 -22.72 2.18
C SER A 322 1.62 -23.40 0.86
N SER A 323 2.39 -24.40 0.47
CA SER A 323 2.28 -25.02 -0.86
C SER A 323 0.97 -25.80 -1.06
N PRO A 324 0.52 -26.72 -0.18
CA PRO A 324 -0.68 -27.52 -0.43
C PRO A 324 -2.00 -26.84 -0.02
N ALA A 325 -1.99 -25.77 0.75
CA ALA A 325 -3.23 -25.14 1.21
C ALA A 325 -3.37 -23.68 0.75
N VAL A 326 -2.39 -22.84 1.04
CA VAL A 326 -2.45 -21.40 0.71
C VAL A 326 -2.44 -21.18 -0.80
N LEU A 327 -1.46 -21.76 -1.51
CA LEU A 327 -1.31 -21.52 -2.96
C LEU A 327 -2.51 -22.04 -3.77
N PRO A 328 -3.05 -23.27 -3.58
CA PRO A 328 -4.23 -23.72 -4.31
C PRO A 328 -5.49 -22.92 -3.96
N THR A 329 -5.66 -22.49 -2.70
CA THR A 329 -6.79 -21.65 -2.29
C THR A 329 -6.75 -20.30 -3.00
N TRP A 330 -5.58 -19.67 -3.02
CA TRP A 330 -5.38 -18.43 -3.75
C TRP A 330 -5.60 -18.61 -5.26
N ALA A 331 -5.02 -19.65 -5.86
CA ALA A 331 -5.13 -19.96 -7.27
C ALA A 331 -6.58 -20.12 -7.72
N LYS A 332 -7.38 -20.87 -6.95
CA LYS A 332 -8.83 -21.05 -7.22
C LYS A 332 -9.56 -19.70 -7.25
N SER A 333 -9.31 -18.85 -6.26
CA SER A 333 -9.96 -17.53 -6.19
C SER A 333 -9.48 -16.59 -7.29
N CYS A 334 -8.17 -16.63 -7.63
CA CYS A 334 -7.58 -15.77 -8.62
C CYS A 334 -8.00 -16.13 -10.05
N LYS A 335 -8.10 -17.44 -10.38
CA LYS A 335 -8.60 -17.91 -11.68
C LYS A 335 -10.01 -17.40 -12.00
N ASN A 336 -10.85 -17.17 -10.99
CA ASN A 336 -12.20 -16.64 -11.19
C ASN A 336 -12.23 -15.20 -11.70
N VAL A 337 -11.17 -14.41 -11.46
CA VAL A 337 -11.08 -12.99 -11.87
C VAL A 337 -10.04 -12.75 -12.98
N GLU A 338 -9.10 -13.68 -13.14
CA GLU A 338 -8.04 -13.65 -14.14
C GLU A 338 -7.65 -15.08 -14.54
N PRO A 339 -8.13 -15.60 -15.67
CA PRO A 339 -7.87 -16.98 -16.09
C PRO A 339 -6.38 -17.36 -16.13
N ASN A 340 -5.51 -16.41 -16.54
CA ASN A 340 -4.07 -16.61 -16.65
C ASN A 340 -3.29 -16.32 -15.36
N CYS A 341 -4.00 -16.06 -14.27
CA CYS A 341 -3.42 -15.62 -13.00
C CYS A 341 -2.36 -16.59 -12.46
N VAL A 342 -2.61 -17.89 -12.51
CA VAL A 342 -1.66 -18.92 -12.04
C VAL A 342 -0.41 -18.95 -12.90
N GLN A 343 -0.56 -18.95 -14.22
CA GLN A 343 0.59 -18.91 -15.12
C GLN A 343 1.42 -17.65 -14.90
N THR A 344 0.75 -16.48 -14.81
CA THR A 344 1.41 -15.21 -14.52
C THR A 344 2.19 -15.26 -13.20
N TRP A 345 1.60 -15.86 -12.16
CA TRP A 345 2.26 -16.00 -10.86
C TRP A 345 3.45 -16.97 -10.94
N ASN A 346 3.30 -18.12 -11.58
CA ASN A 346 4.38 -19.11 -11.76
C ASN A 346 5.56 -18.49 -12.52
N ASP A 347 5.31 -17.74 -13.58
CA ASP A 347 6.35 -17.09 -14.40
C ASP A 347 7.07 -15.95 -13.68
N THR A 348 6.47 -15.40 -12.64
CA THR A 348 6.98 -14.25 -11.87
C THR A 348 7.41 -14.65 -10.47
N VAL A 349 6.52 -14.59 -9.49
CA VAL A 349 6.82 -14.89 -8.09
C VAL A 349 7.22 -16.33 -7.92
N GLY A 350 6.51 -17.28 -8.53
CA GLY A 350 6.79 -18.70 -8.47
C GLY A 350 8.24 -18.98 -8.89
N LYS A 351 8.62 -18.53 -10.07
CA LYS A 351 9.99 -18.66 -10.59
C LYS A 351 11.03 -17.97 -9.70
N ALA A 352 10.74 -16.74 -9.23
CA ALA A 352 11.66 -15.97 -8.39
C ALA A 352 11.86 -16.58 -7.00
N ARG A 353 10.87 -17.34 -6.51
CA ARG A 353 10.85 -17.93 -5.16
C ARG A 353 11.01 -19.45 -5.14
N GLY A 354 11.04 -20.12 -6.27
CA GLY A 354 11.15 -21.58 -6.36
C GLY A 354 9.85 -22.31 -5.98
N PHE A 355 8.69 -21.72 -6.27
CA PHE A 355 7.37 -22.31 -6.11
C PHE A 355 6.71 -22.54 -7.46
N GLU A 356 5.82 -23.52 -7.53
CA GLU A 356 4.98 -23.80 -8.69
C GLU A 356 3.58 -24.17 -8.21
N ILE A 357 2.58 -23.55 -8.78
CA ILE A 357 1.16 -23.91 -8.61
C ILE A 357 0.75 -24.75 -9.82
N LYS A 358 0.33 -25.97 -9.59
CA LYS A 358 -0.13 -26.91 -10.61
C LYS A 358 -1.59 -26.70 -11.00
#